data_3c4581f1566aa0c1d8f104564fc38abc
#
_entry.id   3c4581f1566aa0c1d8f104564fc38abc
#
_cell.length_a   1.000
_cell.length_b   1.000
_cell.length_c   1.000
_cell.angle_alpha   90.00
_cell.angle_beta   90.00
_cell.angle_gamma   90.00
#
_symmetry.space_group_name_H-M   'P 1'
#
loop_
_entity.id
_entity.type
_entity.pdbx_description
1 polymer ?
#
loop_
_entity_poly.entity_id
_entity_poly.type
_entity_poly.pdbx_seq_one_letter_code
_entity_poly.pdbx_strand_id
1 'polypeptide(L)'
;MVTRDDRTVATVLGAMQRRIDDIPPAFAHRRIFAETYLRTTRAVGTAIDDARFEDPHWVQRWDVVFADLYLRAYDAYCADTAGSAGSAGSARVPRPWRLAFDAPADMPPLRHVLLGINAHVNYDLPQALLAVISDDDFADPVLMARRRRDHERIDEVLASRVAAEDDALGPRSLLDRVLDPLNRLGSKRFLKEARQKVWLNVEQLQLARLDGPERYLNRLAELEVLSAAKIADLLTPGQVVLRLAVAGFGVVLPPE
;
A
#
# COMPACT_ATOMS: atom_id res chain seq x y z
N MET A 1 6.71 6.34 26.52
CA MET A 1 6.04 6.80 25.30
C MET A 1 7.05 6.58 24.18
N VAL A 2 6.87 5.51 23.38
CA VAL A 2 7.77 5.19 22.25
C VAL A 2 7.61 6.30 21.24
N THR A 3 8.70 7.00 20.92
CA THR A 3 8.66 8.04 19.90
C THR A 3 8.41 7.39 18.54
N ARG A 4 7.88 8.15 17.58
CA ARG A 4 7.56 7.67 16.22
C ARG A 4 8.79 7.10 15.49
N ASP A 5 9.97 7.52 15.93
CA ASP A 5 11.28 7.15 15.36
C ASP A 5 11.80 5.78 15.86
N ASP A 6 11.27 5.28 16.99
CA ASP A 6 11.70 3.99 17.59
C ASP A 6 10.91 2.78 17.08
N ARG A 7 9.94 2.98 16.20
CA ARG A 7 9.11 1.87 15.69
C ARG A 7 9.84 1.11 14.58
N THR A 8 9.85 -0.20 14.74
CA THR A 8 10.48 -1.13 13.79
C THR A 8 9.43 -1.90 12.99
N VAL A 9 9.86 -2.53 11.89
CA VAL A 9 9.00 -3.43 11.12
C VAL A 9 8.45 -4.56 12.01
N ALA A 10 9.25 -5.09 12.96
CA ALA A 10 8.78 -6.11 13.91
C ALA A 10 7.60 -5.62 14.76
N THR A 11 7.64 -4.38 15.23
CA THR A 11 6.53 -3.78 15.99
C THR A 11 5.24 -3.68 15.16
N VAL A 12 5.39 -3.31 13.90
CA VAL A 12 4.27 -3.21 12.94
C VAL A 12 3.70 -4.59 12.63
N LEU A 13 4.54 -5.60 12.40
CA LEU A 13 4.11 -6.99 12.17
C LEU A 13 3.25 -7.51 13.35
N GLY A 14 3.66 -7.24 14.58
CA GLY A 14 2.87 -7.59 15.76
C GLY A 14 1.53 -6.86 15.82
N ALA A 15 1.49 -5.60 15.42
CA ALA A 15 0.25 -4.81 15.35
C ALA A 15 -0.71 -5.32 14.26
N MET A 16 -0.17 -5.70 13.08
CA MET A 16 -0.95 -6.30 11.99
C MET A 16 -1.52 -7.66 12.40
N GLN A 17 -0.69 -8.53 13.01
CA GLN A 17 -1.12 -9.86 13.43
C GLN A 17 -2.30 -9.79 14.40
N ARG A 18 -2.22 -8.94 15.44
CA ARG A 18 -3.34 -8.76 16.39
C ARG A 18 -4.64 -8.39 15.68
N ARG A 19 -4.61 -7.45 14.73
CA ARG A 19 -5.82 -7.05 13.99
C ARG A 19 -6.36 -8.16 13.12
N ILE A 20 -5.49 -8.99 12.52
CA ILE A 20 -5.89 -10.16 11.76
C ILE A 20 -6.59 -11.18 12.67
N ASP A 21 -6.04 -11.43 13.86
CA ASP A 21 -6.60 -12.37 14.83
C ASP A 21 -7.97 -11.90 15.33
N ASP A 22 -8.17 -10.58 15.48
CA ASP A 22 -9.40 -9.95 15.93
C ASP A 22 -10.50 -9.87 14.84
N ILE A 23 -10.22 -10.21 13.55
CA ILE A 23 -11.23 -10.19 12.48
C ILE A 23 -12.29 -11.27 12.74
N PRO A 24 -13.56 -10.90 12.95
CA PRO A 24 -14.62 -11.87 13.15
C PRO A 24 -14.83 -12.78 11.94
N PRO A 25 -15.30 -14.04 12.13
CA PRO A 25 -15.55 -14.97 11.03
C PRO A 25 -16.50 -14.42 9.95
N ALA A 26 -17.48 -13.63 10.31
CA ALA A 26 -18.40 -12.95 9.39
C ALA A 26 -17.70 -12.01 8.39
N PHE A 27 -16.49 -11.55 8.70
CA PHE A 27 -15.68 -10.65 7.88
C PHE A 27 -14.38 -11.31 7.41
N ALA A 28 -14.36 -12.65 7.30
CA ALA A 28 -13.16 -13.41 6.92
C ALA A 28 -12.54 -12.95 5.58
N HIS A 29 -13.34 -12.42 4.64
CA HIS A 29 -12.85 -11.87 3.37
C HIS A 29 -11.84 -10.71 3.57
N ARG A 30 -11.92 -9.95 4.67
CA ARG A 30 -10.98 -8.87 5.00
C ARG A 30 -9.59 -9.41 5.40
N ARG A 31 -9.51 -10.65 5.89
CA ARG A 31 -8.23 -11.32 6.19
C ARG A 31 -7.37 -11.49 4.95
N ILE A 32 -7.98 -11.68 3.78
CA ILE A 32 -7.30 -12.04 2.53
C ILE A 32 -6.21 -11.01 2.19
N PHE A 33 -6.56 -9.70 2.17
CA PHE A 33 -5.57 -8.66 1.95
C PHE A 33 -4.63 -8.50 3.15
N ALA A 34 -5.16 -8.49 4.38
CA ALA A 34 -4.38 -8.27 5.60
C ALA A 34 -3.25 -9.30 5.77
N GLU A 35 -3.54 -10.59 5.55
CA GLU A 35 -2.55 -11.68 5.60
C GLU A 35 -1.54 -11.59 4.45
N THR A 36 -2.00 -11.20 3.26
CA THR A 36 -1.10 -10.95 2.12
C THR A 36 -0.14 -9.82 2.44
N TYR A 37 -0.64 -8.72 3.00
CA TYR A 37 0.17 -7.58 3.36
C TYR A 37 1.13 -7.89 4.52
N LEU A 38 0.68 -8.62 5.55
CA LEU A 38 1.55 -9.08 6.64
C LEU A 38 2.75 -9.89 6.11
N ARG A 39 2.52 -10.82 5.18
CA ARG A 39 3.60 -11.60 4.55
C ARG A 39 4.56 -10.73 3.76
N THR A 40 4.03 -9.76 3.01
CA THR A 40 4.82 -8.78 2.26
C THR A 40 5.71 -7.96 3.18
N THR A 41 5.15 -7.36 4.22
CA THR A 41 5.90 -6.56 5.22
C THR A 41 6.96 -7.39 5.92
N ARG A 42 6.68 -8.66 6.23
CA ARG A 42 7.68 -9.58 6.80
C ARG A 42 8.85 -9.82 5.84
N ALA A 43 8.59 -9.98 4.55
CA ALA A 43 9.65 -10.14 3.55
C ALA A 43 10.53 -8.89 3.43
N VAL A 44 9.92 -7.70 3.48
CA VAL A 44 10.66 -6.43 3.50
C VAL A 44 11.53 -6.34 4.77
N GLY A 45 10.99 -6.69 5.94
CA GLY A 45 11.76 -6.74 7.19
C GLY A 45 12.98 -7.64 7.09
N THR A 46 12.82 -8.87 6.60
CA THR A 46 13.96 -9.79 6.35
C THR A 46 14.99 -9.18 5.39
N ALA A 47 14.55 -8.53 4.32
CA ALA A 47 15.46 -7.90 3.35
C ALA A 47 16.21 -6.69 3.95
N ILE A 48 15.59 -5.99 4.92
CA ILE A 48 16.26 -4.93 5.71
C ILE A 48 17.36 -5.54 6.58
N ASP A 49 17.03 -6.62 7.32
CA ASP A 49 17.98 -7.33 8.19
C ASP A 49 19.16 -7.93 7.41
N ASP A 50 18.89 -8.40 6.18
CA ASP A 50 19.88 -8.93 5.23
C ASP A 50 20.69 -7.85 4.49
N ALA A 51 20.51 -6.56 4.85
CA ALA A 51 21.19 -5.41 4.24
C ALA A 51 21.05 -5.33 2.71
N ARG A 52 19.90 -5.71 2.16
CA ARG A 52 19.64 -5.71 0.70
C ARG A 52 19.41 -4.32 0.10
N PHE A 53 19.29 -3.29 0.92
CA PHE A 53 19.04 -1.90 0.52
C PHE A 53 20.29 -1.03 0.68
N GLU A 54 20.37 0.07 -0.06
CA GLU A 54 21.45 1.06 0.10
C GLU A 54 21.27 1.88 1.39
N ASP A 55 20.02 2.10 1.80
CA ASP A 55 19.65 2.74 3.06
C ASP A 55 18.54 1.96 3.76
N PRO A 56 18.88 0.87 4.49
CA PRO A 56 17.92 0.05 5.22
C PRO A 56 17.10 0.85 6.23
N HIS A 57 17.70 1.87 6.88
CA HIS A 57 17.00 2.71 7.84
C HIS A 57 15.92 3.58 7.19
N TRP A 58 16.18 4.12 6.02
CA TRP A 58 15.16 4.86 5.27
C TRP A 58 14.02 3.94 4.83
N VAL A 59 14.36 2.74 4.33
CA VAL A 59 13.34 1.74 3.94
C VAL A 59 12.48 1.37 5.14
N GLN A 60 13.08 1.07 6.30
CA GLN A 60 12.34 0.78 7.53
C GLN A 60 11.39 1.92 7.91
N ARG A 61 11.84 3.18 7.86
CA ARG A 61 11.00 4.33 8.23
C ARG A 61 9.76 4.45 7.37
N TRP A 62 9.89 4.42 6.04
CA TRP A 62 8.71 4.56 5.19
C TRP A 62 7.82 3.33 5.22
N ASP A 63 8.36 2.11 5.36
CA ASP A 63 7.56 0.88 5.47
C ASP A 63 6.70 0.89 6.75
N VAL A 64 7.26 1.36 7.88
CA VAL A 64 6.49 1.58 9.11
C VAL A 64 5.38 2.60 8.92
N VAL A 65 5.65 3.74 8.29
CA VAL A 65 4.62 4.76 8.01
C VAL A 65 3.55 4.21 7.07
N PHE A 66 3.95 3.46 6.06
CA PHE A 66 3.08 2.83 5.08
C PHE A 66 2.11 1.85 5.74
N ALA A 67 2.63 0.97 6.61
CA ALA A 67 1.80 0.06 7.37
C ALA A 67 0.86 0.79 8.35
N ASP A 68 1.31 1.86 8.99
CA ASP A 68 0.48 2.66 9.89
C ASP A 68 -0.70 3.34 9.19
N LEU A 69 -0.56 3.73 7.94
CA LEU A 69 -1.67 4.30 7.16
C LEU A 69 -2.79 3.26 6.98
N TYR A 70 -2.44 2.04 6.60
CA TYR A 70 -3.39 0.93 6.53
C TYR A 70 -4.04 0.62 7.87
N LEU A 71 -3.24 0.48 8.94
CA LEU A 71 -3.74 0.13 10.28
C LEU A 71 -4.71 1.19 10.80
N ARG A 72 -4.40 2.47 10.61
CA ARG A 72 -5.31 3.58 10.97
C ARG A 72 -6.60 3.56 10.16
N ALA A 73 -6.52 3.29 8.86
CA ALA A 73 -7.70 3.18 8.01
C ALA A 73 -8.60 2.03 8.47
N TYR A 74 -8.01 0.89 8.82
CA TYR A 74 -8.72 -0.28 9.33
C TYR A 74 -9.36 -0.01 10.71
N ASP A 75 -8.61 0.57 11.66
CA ASP A 75 -9.12 0.92 12.99
C ASP A 75 -10.27 1.93 12.90
N ALA A 76 -10.13 2.95 12.06
CA ALA A 76 -11.19 3.93 11.83
C ALA A 76 -12.45 3.27 11.24
N TYR A 77 -12.28 2.33 10.32
CA TYR A 77 -13.37 1.58 9.72
C TYR A 77 -14.10 0.69 10.76
N CYS A 78 -13.36 0.00 11.61
CA CYS A 78 -13.93 -0.81 12.69
C CYS A 78 -14.71 0.06 13.69
N ALA A 79 -14.18 1.20 14.07
CA ALA A 79 -14.85 2.15 14.96
C ALA A 79 -16.15 2.72 14.34
N ASP A 80 -16.12 3.06 13.05
CA ASP A 80 -17.28 3.56 12.30
C ASP A 80 -18.41 2.52 12.25
N THR A 81 -18.07 1.27 11.92
CA THR A 81 -19.02 0.16 11.83
C THR A 81 -19.57 -0.30 13.17
N ALA A 82 -18.82 -0.09 14.27
CA ALA A 82 -19.29 -0.37 15.65
C ALA A 82 -20.19 0.73 16.23
N GLY A 83 -20.50 1.79 15.46
CA GLY A 83 -21.31 2.92 15.94
C GLY A 83 -20.57 3.85 16.91
N SER A 84 -19.26 3.68 17.08
CA SER A 84 -18.41 4.52 17.94
C SER A 84 -17.92 5.79 17.23
N ALA A 85 -18.31 6.01 16.00
CA ALA A 85 -17.93 7.11 15.11
C ALA A 85 -18.63 8.45 15.44
N GLY A 86 -18.79 8.77 16.70
CA GLY A 86 -19.40 10.03 17.15
C GLY A 86 -18.56 10.77 18.19
N SER A 87 -17.45 10.21 18.65
CA SER A 87 -16.56 10.90 19.57
C SER A 87 -15.69 11.90 18.81
N ALA A 88 -15.65 13.13 19.31
CA ALA A 88 -14.76 14.17 18.78
C ALA A 88 -13.32 13.64 18.71
N GLY A 89 -12.79 13.42 17.47
CA GLY A 89 -11.46 12.86 17.25
C GLY A 89 -11.42 11.52 16.52
N SER A 90 -12.54 10.92 16.13
CA SER A 90 -12.55 9.71 15.30
C SER A 90 -11.96 10.02 13.91
N ALA A 91 -10.90 9.32 13.55
CA ALA A 91 -10.26 9.47 12.23
C ALA A 91 -11.24 9.05 11.13
N ARG A 92 -11.36 9.85 10.06
CA ARG A 92 -12.16 9.51 8.89
C ARG A 92 -11.54 8.34 8.12
N VAL A 93 -12.36 7.37 7.72
CA VAL A 93 -11.92 6.30 6.83
C VAL A 93 -11.68 6.88 5.43
N PRO A 94 -10.47 6.75 4.85
CA PRO A 94 -10.24 7.19 3.47
C PRO A 94 -11.14 6.42 2.49
N ARG A 95 -11.68 7.12 1.48
CA ARG A 95 -12.62 6.53 0.50
C ARG A 95 -12.10 5.26 -0.20
N PRO A 96 -10.83 5.19 -0.66
CA PRO A 96 -10.30 3.97 -1.25
C PRO A 96 -10.40 2.77 -0.31
N TRP A 97 -10.06 2.96 0.97
CA TRP A 97 -10.14 1.91 1.99
C TRP A 97 -11.58 1.55 2.35
N ARG A 98 -12.48 2.54 2.45
CA ARG A 98 -13.90 2.26 2.68
C ARG A 98 -14.45 1.35 1.57
N LEU A 99 -14.22 1.68 0.31
CA LEU A 99 -14.67 0.86 -0.82
C LEU A 99 -14.05 -0.55 -0.82
N ALA A 100 -12.79 -0.67 -0.42
CA ALA A 100 -12.12 -1.97 -0.33
C ALA A 100 -12.66 -2.83 0.82
N PHE A 101 -12.96 -2.23 1.98
CA PHE A 101 -13.50 -2.94 3.15
C PHE A 101 -14.99 -3.30 3.02
N ASP A 102 -15.76 -2.48 2.29
CA ASP A 102 -17.18 -2.71 2.00
C ASP A 102 -17.41 -3.65 0.81
N ALA A 103 -16.33 -4.17 0.19
CA ALA A 103 -16.43 -5.08 -0.94
C ALA A 103 -17.24 -6.35 -0.57
N PRO A 104 -18.11 -6.86 -1.47
CA PRO A 104 -18.93 -8.04 -1.22
C PRO A 104 -18.10 -9.24 -0.78
N ALA A 105 -18.54 -9.93 0.30
CA ALA A 105 -17.80 -11.05 0.90
C ALA A 105 -17.63 -12.26 -0.02
N ASP A 106 -18.56 -12.45 -0.97
CA ASP A 106 -18.59 -13.53 -1.96
C ASP A 106 -17.70 -13.27 -3.19
N MET A 107 -17.02 -12.12 -3.19
CA MET A 107 -16.10 -11.77 -4.27
C MET A 107 -14.88 -12.71 -4.30
N PRO A 108 -14.33 -13.05 -5.49
CA PRO A 108 -13.13 -13.87 -5.58
C PRO A 108 -11.96 -13.30 -4.76
N PRO A 109 -11.19 -14.14 -4.03
CA PRO A 109 -10.06 -13.71 -3.19
C PRO A 109 -9.09 -12.77 -3.90
N LEU A 110 -8.76 -13.06 -5.16
CA LEU A 110 -7.90 -12.19 -5.99
C LEU A 110 -8.41 -10.74 -6.05
N ARG A 111 -9.72 -10.54 -6.15
CA ARG A 111 -10.28 -9.18 -6.23
C ARG A 111 -10.10 -8.43 -4.92
N HIS A 112 -10.30 -9.08 -3.75
CA HIS A 112 -10.03 -8.45 -2.45
C HIS A 112 -8.58 -8.00 -2.32
N VAL A 113 -7.63 -8.83 -2.78
CA VAL A 113 -6.21 -8.44 -2.79
C VAL A 113 -5.98 -7.25 -3.73
N LEU A 114 -6.54 -7.27 -4.95
CA LEU A 114 -6.39 -6.17 -5.92
C LEU A 114 -6.97 -4.84 -5.40
N LEU A 115 -8.12 -4.88 -4.72
CA LEU A 115 -8.71 -3.69 -4.10
C LEU A 115 -7.78 -3.12 -3.02
N GLY A 116 -7.31 -3.98 -2.11
CA GLY A 116 -6.39 -3.57 -1.05
C GLY A 116 -5.06 -3.03 -1.59
N ILE A 117 -4.43 -3.73 -2.55
CA ILE A 117 -3.19 -3.26 -3.18
C ILE A 117 -3.43 -1.89 -3.86
N ASN A 118 -4.55 -1.71 -4.58
CA ASN A 118 -4.83 -0.42 -5.24
C ASN A 118 -5.06 0.71 -4.23
N ALA A 119 -5.79 0.47 -3.14
CA ALA A 119 -5.96 1.45 -2.08
C ALA A 119 -4.60 1.83 -1.47
N HIS A 120 -3.81 0.82 -1.13
CA HIS A 120 -2.53 1.00 -0.44
C HIS A 120 -1.47 1.67 -1.33
N VAL A 121 -1.24 1.15 -2.53
CA VAL A 121 -0.18 1.65 -3.43
C VAL A 121 -0.54 3.01 -4.04
N ASN A 122 -1.80 3.25 -4.42
CA ASN A 122 -2.17 4.49 -5.09
C ASN A 122 -2.40 5.65 -4.11
N TYR A 123 -2.92 5.37 -2.90
CA TYR A 123 -3.27 6.41 -1.94
C TYR A 123 -2.26 6.52 -0.79
N ASP A 124 -1.90 5.41 -0.13
CA ASP A 124 -1.05 5.47 1.06
C ASP A 124 0.44 5.59 0.72
N LEU A 125 0.94 4.89 -0.32
CA LEU A 125 2.37 4.84 -0.61
C LEU A 125 2.98 6.21 -0.94
N PRO A 126 2.34 7.09 -1.75
CA PRO A 126 2.86 8.44 -1.96
C PRO A 126 2.96 9.24 -0.66
N GLN A 127 2.00 9.10 0.24
CA GLN A 127 2.00 9.77 1.54
C GLN A 127 3.11 9.23 2.46
N ALA A 128 3.32 7.90 2.46
CA ALA A 128 4.35 7.27 3.28
C ALA A 128 5.76 7.71 2.84
N LEU A 129 6.01 7.74 1.54
CA LEU A 129 7.29 8.22 0.99
C LEU A 129 7.50 9.70 1.31
N LEU A 130 6.50 10.54 1.08
CA LEU A 130 6.58 11.97 1.38
C LEU A 130 6.79 12.25 2.87
N ALA A 131 6.28 11.40 3.75
CA ALA A 131 6.43 11.57 5.20
C ALA A 131 7.87 11.37 5.71
N VAL A 132 8.72 10.70 4.93
CA VAL A 132 10.11 10.38 5.31
C VAL A 132 11.16 11.02 4.40
N ILE A 133 10.73 11.83 3.44
CA ILE A 133 11.60 12.61 2.56
C ILE A 133 11.41 14.08 2.91
N SER A 134 12.48 14.71 3.39
CA SER A 134 12.48 16.14 3.72
C SER A 134 12.58 17.01 2.47
N ASP A 135 12.33 18.31 2.62
CA ASP A 135 12.48 19.27 1.53
C ASP A 135 13.96 19.35 1.06
N ASP A 136 14.90 19.25 1.98
CA ASP A 136 16.34 19.20 1.67
C ASP A 136 16.69 17.91 0.90
N ASP A 137 16.09 16.76 1.28
CA ASP A 137 16.29 15.49 0.53
C ASP A 137 15.84 15.63 -0.93
N PHE A 138 14.71 16.31 -1.19
CA PHE A 138 14.22 16.57 -2.54
C PHE A 138 15.14 17.45 -3.38
N ALA A 139 15.90 18.33 -2.73
CA ALA A 139 16.87 19.17 -3.39
C ALA A 139 18.18 18.44 -3.78
N ASP A 140 18.41 17.22 -3.25
CA ASP A 140 19.57 16.39 -3.57
C ASP A 140 19.22 15.31 -4.60
N PRO A 141 19.58 15.48 -5.90
CA PRO A 141 19.26 14.52 -6.94
C PRO A 141 19.98 13.16 -6.77
N VAL A 142 21.14 13.13 -6.11
CA VAL A 142 21.89 11.90 -5.85
C VAL A 142 21.16 11.07 -4.79
N LEU A 143 20.73 11.73 -3.71
CA LEU A 143 19.96 11.10 -2.65
C LEU A 143 18.61 10.61 -3.19
N MET A 144 17.90 11.42 -3.97
CA MET A 144 16.64 11.03 -4.58
C MET A 144 16.78 9.84 -5.54
N ALA A 145 17.84 9.77 -6.32
CA ALA A 145 18.14 8.62 -7.16
C ALA A 145 18.35 7.34 -6.31
N ARG A 146 19.04 7.45 -5.17
CA ARG A 146 19.21 6.35 -4.21
C ARG A 146 17.87 5.90 -3.62
N ARG A 147 17.00 6.83 -3.18
CA ARG A 147 15.65 6.54 -2.68
C ARG A 147 14.83 5.76 -3.71
N ARG A 148 14.89 6.18 -4.98
CA ARG A 148 14.21 5.48 -6.08
C ARG A 148 14.74 4.06 -6.28
N ARG A 149 16.05 3.84 -6.25
CA ARG A 149 16.64 2.49 -6.38
C ARG A 149 16.24 1.58 -5.21
N ASP A 150 16.26 2.07 -3.98
CA ASP A 150 15.83 1.28 -2.84
C ASP A 150 14.33 0.92 -2.90
N HIS A 151 13.50 1.85 -3.34
CA HIS A 151 12.09 1.58 -3.59
C HIS A 151 11.89 0.56 -4.74
N GLU A 152 12.74 0.57 -5.78
CA GLU A 152 12.71 -0.41 -6.87
C GLU A 152 13.11 -1.82 -6.41
N ARG A 153 14.03 -1.94 -5.46
CA ARG A 153 14.45 -3.23 -4.89
C ARG A 153 13.34 -3.98 -4.16
N ILE A 154 12.31 -3.28 -3.71
CA ILE A 154 11.14 -3.93 -3.11
C ILE A 154 10.50 -4.95 -4.08
N ASP A 155 10.44 -4.66 -5.39
CA ASP A 155 9.90 -5.60 -6.37
C ASP A 155 10.73 -6.89 -6.46
N GLU A 156 12.05 -6.78 -6.34
CA GLU A 156 12.93 -7.94 -6.33
C GLU A 156 12.74 -8.78 -5.06
N VAL A 157 12.53 -8.11 -3.91
CA VAL A 157 12.20 -8.77 -2.64
C VAL A 157 10.90 -9.54 -2.77
N LEU A 158 9.87 -8.93 -3.33
CA LEU A 158 8.57 -9.57 -3.50
C LEU A 158 8.64 -10.73 -4.51
N ALA A 159 9.32 -10.55 -5.64
CA ALA A 159 9.50 -11.59 -6.66
C ALA A 159 10.31 -12.79 -6.15
N SER A 160 11.40 -12.54 -5.39
CA SER A 160 12.24 -13.61 -4.84
C SER A 160 11.49 -14.48 -3.84
N ARG A 161 10.54 -13.90 -3.12
CA ARG A 161 9.74 -14.63 -2.15
C ARG A 161 8.71 -15.54 -2.82
N VAL A 162 8.03 -15.06 -3.87
CA VAL A 162 7.10 -15.90 -4.64
C VAL A 162 7.79 -17.16 -5.14
N ALA A 163 9.04 -17.02 -5.67
CA ALA A 163 9.82 -18.16 -6.12
C ALA A 163 10.21 -19.13 -4.99
N ALA A 164 10.56 -18.61 -3.79
CA ALA A 164 10.96 -19.45 -2.66
C ALA A 164 9.79 -20.21 -2.00
N GLU A 165 8.58 -19.65 -2.03
CA GLU A 165 7.37 -20.32 -1.53
C GLU A 165 6.90 -21.43 -2.49
N ASP A 166 7.09 -21.28 -3.81
CA ASP A 166 6.82 -22.31 -4.80
C ASP A 166 7.68 -23.58 -4.59
N ASP A 167 8.94 -23.40 -4.16
CA ASP A 167 9.86 -24.53 -3.90
C ASP A 167 9.59 -25.26 -2.56
N ALA A 168 9.01 -24.59 -1.56
CA ALA A 168 8.97 -25.08 -0.18
C ALA A 168 7.62 -25.72 0.25
N LEU A 169 6.49 -25.46 -0.37
CA LEU A 169 5.17 -25.70 0.22
C LEU A 169 4.16 -26.49 -0.64
N GLY A 170 4.54 -27.23 -1.67
CA GLY A 170 3.52 -28.04 -2.38
C GLY A 170 2.37 -27.18 -2.97
N PRO A 171 1.19 -27.72 -3.32
CA PRO A 171 0.31 -27.06 -4.26
C PRO A 171 -0.07 -25.63 -3.87
N ARG A 172 0.44 -24.68 -4.64
CA ARG A 172 0.17 -23.24 -4.83
C ARG A 172 -0.59 -22.53 -3.72
N SER A 173 0.13 -21.68 -2.97
CA SER A 173 -0.47 -20.77 -1.99
C SER A 173 -1.49 -19.83 -2.66
N LEU A 174 -2.46 -19.28 -1.89
CA LEU A 174 -3.39 -18.26 -2.39
C LEU A 174 -2.66 -17.06 -3.01
N LEU A 175 -1.46 -16.76 -2.52
CA LEU A 175 -0.61 -15.69 -3.03
C LEU A 175 -0.12 -15.98 -4.44
N ASP A 176 0.30 -17.21 -4.71
CA ASP A 176 0.76 -17.65 -6.03
C ASP A 176 -0.38 -17.59 -7.03
N ARG A 177 -1.59 -17.98 -6.62
CA ARG A 177 -2.79 -17.84 -7.45
C ARG A 177 -3.18 -16.40 -7.71
N VAL A 178 -2.83 -15.49 -6.80
CA VAL A 178 -3.15 -14.06 -6.87
C VAL A 178 -2.07 -13.30 -7.64
N LEU A 179 -0.81 -13.63 -7.41
CA LEU A 179 0.32 -12.98 -8.09
C LEU A 179 0.61 -13.61 -9.46
N ASP A 180 0.23 -14.87 -9.70
CA ASP A 180 0.41 -15.54 -10.98
C ASP A 180 -0.30 -14.82 -12.16
N PRO A 181 -1.54 -14.32 -12.05
CA PRO A 181 -2.11 -13.43 -13.05
C PRO A 181 -1.40 -12.07 -13.13
N LEU A 182 -0.94 -11.50 -11.99
CA LEU A 182 -0.12 -10.30 -11.97
C LEU A 182 1.27 -10.55 -12.56
N ASN A 183 1.88 -11.70 -12.31
CA ASN A 183 3.13 -12.13 -12.93
C ASN A 183 2.96 -12.40 -14.43
N ARG A 184 1.83 -12.95 -14.86
CA ARG A 184 1.51 -13.18 -16.29
C ARG A 184 1.13 -11.90 -17.04
N LEU A 185 0.44 -10.97 -16.37
CA LEU A 185 0.14 -9.63 -16.89
C LEU A 185 1.34 -8.70 -16.82
N GLY A 186 2.19 -9.02 -15.87
CA GLY A 186 3.06 -8.00 -15.40
C GLY A 186 4.48 -8.28 -15.70
N SER A 187 4.85 -8.52 -16.61
CA SER A 187 6.20 -8.10 -16.93
C SER A 187 6.65 -6.99 -15.96
N LYS A 188 7.94 -6.94 -15.73
CA LYS A 188 8.68 -5.85 -15.04
C LYS A 188 8.22 -4.44 -15.47
N ARG A 189 7.62 -4.33 -16.66
CA ARG A 189 7.07 -3.10 -17.23
C ARG A 189 5.87 -2.56 -16.44
N PHE A 190 4.93 -3.42 -16.03
CA PHE A 190 3.73 -3.01 -15.29
C PHE A 190 4.08 -2.48 -13.89
N LEU A 191 4.95 -3.19 -13.15
CA LEU A 191 5.43 -2.75 -11.84
C LEU A 191 6.22 -1.44 -11.96
N LYS A 192 7.07 -1.34 -12.98
CA LYS A 192 7.82 -0.11 -13.26
C LYS A 192 6.88 1.07 -13.55
N GLU A 193 5.83 0.87 -14.35
CA GLU A 193 4.84 1.91 -14.64
C GLU A 193 4.08 2.34 -13.40
N ALA A 194 3.61 1.38 -12.58
CA ALA A 194 2.92 1.68 -11.33
C ALA A 194 3.83 2.50 -10.39
N ARG A 195 5.10 2.14 -10.28
CA ARG A 195 6.09 2.84 -9.47
C ARG A 195 6.36 4.26 -9.97
N GLN A 196 6.48 4.44 -11.29
CA GLN A 196 6.64 5.78 -11.87
C GLN A 196 5.46 6.68 -11.49
N LYS A 197 4.24 6.16 -11.54
CA LYS A 197 3.03 6.89 -11.12
C LYS A 197 3.06 7.27 -9.64
N VAL A 198 3.53 6.39 -8.77
CA VAL A 198 3.72 6.70 -7.35
C VAL A 198 4.68 7.88 -7.18
N TRP A 199 5.84 7.86 -7.85
CA TRP A 199 6.82 8.95 -7.74
C TRP A 199 6.29 10.27 -8.31
N LEU A 200 5.53 10.25 -9.42
CA LEU A 200 4.85 11.45 -9.93
C LEU A 200 3.90 12.05 -8.88
N ASN A 201 3.12 11.19 -8.20
CA ASN A 201 2.24 11.66 -7.13
C ASN A 201 3.02 12.20 -5.93
N VAL A 202 4.16 11.58 -5.56
CA VAL A 202 5.05 12.11 -4.50
C VAL A 202 5.54 13.51 -4.86
N GLU A 203 5.98 13.73 -6.10
CA GLU A 203 6.45 15.03 -6.59
C GLU A 203 5.33 16.09 -6.58
N GLN A 204 4.13 15.74 -7.04
CA GLN A 204 2.98 16.64 -7.02
C GLN A 204 2.56 17.01 -5.59
N LEU A 205 2.56 16.05 -4.67
CA LEU A 205 2.27 16.30 -3.26
C LEU A 205 3.38 17.13 -2.59
N GLN A 206 4.65 16.95 -3.00
CA GLN A 206 5.77 17.77 -2.51
C GLN A 206 5.61 19.21 -2.95
N LEU A 207 5.32 19.48 -4.21
CA LEU A 207 5.06 20.83 -4.72
C LEU A 207 3.94 21.50 -3.92
N ALA A 208 2.81 20.81 -3.77
CA ALA A 208 1.69 21.31 -2.98
C ALA A 208 2.04 21.53 -1.50
N ARG A 209 2.93 20.71 -0.91
CA ARG A 209 3.41 20.88 0.48
C ARG A 209 4.23 22.17 0.62
N LEU A 210 5.05 22.50 -0.37
CA LEU A 210 5.83 23.74 -0.41
C LEU A 210 4.94 24.98 -0.55
N ASP A 211 3.82 24.86 -1.29
CA ASP A 211 2.85 25.95 -1.46
C ASP A 211 1.97 26.19 -0.23
N GLY A 212 1.98 25.24 0.71
CA GLY A 212 1.31 25.38 2.00
C GLY A 212 0.30 24.28 2.33
N PRO A 213 -0.17 24.25 3.60
CA PRO A 213 -0.97 23.15 4.11
C PRO A 213 -2.34 23.02 3.42
N GLU A 214 -2.97 24.10 3.03
CA GLU A 214 -4.27 24.05 2.32
C GLU A 214 -4.10 23.43 0.94
N ARG A 215 -3.07 23.83 0.21
CA ARG A 215 -2.76 23.28 -1.11
C ARG A 215 -2.47 21.78 -1.02
N TYR A 216 -1.64 21.39 -0.05
CA TYR A 216 -1.34 19.98 0.20
C TYR A 216 -2.62 19.15 0.48
N LEU A 217 -3.51 19.64 1.35
CA LEU A 217 -4.75 18.95 1.67
C LEU A 217 -5.67 18.81 0.46
N ASN A 218 -5.75 19.83 -0.39
CA ASN A 218 -6.54 19.79 -1.63
C ASN A 218 -5.98 18.72 -2.59
N ARG A 219 -4.66 18.69 -2.82
CA ARG A 219 -4.03 17.68 -3.68
C ARG A 219 -4.17 16.26 -3.12
N LEU A 220 -4.08 16.12 -1.80
CA LEU A 220 -4.32 14.83 -1.15
C LEU A 220 -5.78 14.36 -1.33
N ALA A 221 -6.75 15.28 -1.26
CA ALA A 221 -8.14 14.97 -1.53
C ALA A 221 -8.38 14.56 -3.00
N GLU A 222 -7.70 15.19 -3.96
CA GLU A 222 -7.73 14.77 -5.36
C GLU A 222 -7.17 13.36 -5.56
N LEU A 223 -6.02 13.06 -4.93
CA LEU A 223 -5.45 11.71 -4.96
C LEU A 223 -6.40 10.67 -4.35
N GLU A 224 -7.10 11.02 -3.27
CA GLU A 224 -8.12 10.17 -2.66
C GLU A 224 -9.25 9.86 -3.64
N VAL A 225 -9.75 10.88 -4.36
CA VAL A 225 -10.82 10.73 -5.35
C VAL A 225 -10.38 9.83 -6.51
N LEU A 226 -9.20 10.06 -7.07
CA LEU A 226 -8.66 9.25 -8.16
C LEU A 226 -8.46 7.79 -7.75
N SER A 227 -7.92 7.58 -6.55
CA SER A 227 -7.72 6.23 -6.00
C SER A 227 -9.05 5.53 -5.74
N ALA A 228 -10.04 6.24 -5.20
CA ALA A 228 -11.39 5.71 -5.00
C ALA A 228 -12.08 5.35 -6.32
N ALA A 229 -11.94 6.18 -7.36
CA ALA A 229 -12.48 5.90 -8.68
C ALA A 229 -11.87 4.63 -9.28
N LYS A 230 -10.55 4.41 -9.09
CA LYS A 230 -9.88 3.17 -9.51
C LYS A 230 -10.43 1.94 -8.79
N ILE A 231 -10.68 2.04 -7.47
CA ILE A 231 -11.30 0.97 -6.69
C ILE A 231 -12.73 0.69 -7.20
N ALA A 232 -13.52 1.72 -7.44
CA ALA A 232 -14.88 1.59 -7.97
C ALA A 232 -14.91 0.87 -9.33
N ASP A 233 -13.94 1.19 -10.22
CA ASP A 233 -13.78 0.46 -11.48
C ASP A 233 -13.47 -1.03 -11.26
N LEU A 234 -12.61 -1.36 -10.30
CA LEU A 234 -12.29 -2.75 -9.94
C LEU A 234 -13.46 -3.51 -9.31
N LEU A 235 -14.39 -2.81 -8.66
CA LEU A 235 -15.62 -3.38 -8.11
C LEU A 235 -16.65 -3.71 -9.21
N THR A 236 -16.59 -3.06 -10.37
CA THR A 236 -17.50 -3.32 -11.47
C THR A 236 -17.39 -4.76 -11.98
N PRO A 237 -18.50 -5.49 -12.22
CA PRO A 237 -18.46 -6.85 -12.75
C PRO A 237 -17.70 -6.95 -14.08
N GLY A 238 -17.08 -8.12 -14.34
CA GLY A 238 -16.40 -8.42 -15.60
C GLY A 238 -14.93 -8.81 -15.44
N GLN A 239 -14.16 -8.74 -16.52
CA GLN A 239 -12.77 -9.19 -16.58
C GLN A 239 -11.81 -8.14 -15.98
N VAL A 240 -11.71 -8.09 -14.65
CA VAL A 240 -10.87 -7.15 -13.91
C VAL A 240 -9.42 -7.16 -14.38
N VAL A 241 -8.87 -8.34 -14.61
CA VAL A 241 -7.48 -8.52 -15.05
C VAL A 241 -7.25 -7.89 -16.42
N LEU A 242 -8.21 -8.03 -17.35
CA LEU A 242 -8.13 -7.39 -18.67
C LEU A 242 -8.22 -5.87 -18.56
N ARG A 243 -9.11 -5.35 -17.70
CA ARG A 243 -9.20 -3.89 -17.46
C ARG A 243 -7.91 -3.32 -16.90
N LEU A 244 -7.29 -4.00 -15.95
CA LEU A 244 -5.98 -3.60 -15.42
C LEU A 244 -4.89 -3.62 -16.50
N ALA A 245 -4.92 -4.60 -17.40
CA ALA A 245 -3.98 -4.68 -18.51
C ALA A 245 -4.11 -3.51 -19.49
N VAL A 246 -5.34 -3.01 -19.72
CA VAL A 246 -5.64 -1.91 -20.64
C VAL A 246 -5.47 -0.54 -19.96
N ALA A 247 -6.03 -0.36 -18.76
CA ALA A 247 -6.10 0.93 -18.06
C ALA A 247 -4.89 1.19 -17.13
N GLY A 248 -4.02 0.18 -16.93
CA GLY A 248 -2.92 0.24 -15.98
C GLY A 248 -3.38 0.14 -14.52
N PHE A 249 -2.42 0.00 -13.61
CA PHE A 249 -2.68 -0.20 -12.19
C PHE A 249 -2.76 1.11 -11.41
N GLY A 250 -1.88 2.05 -11.71
CA GLY A 250 -1.72 3.27 -10.93
C GLY A 250 -2.61 4.42 -11.37
N VAL A 251 -2.81 5.37 -10.47
CA VAL A 251 -3.40 6.69 -10.74
C VAL A 251 -2.31 7.76 -10.72
N VAL A 252 -2.54 8.88 -11.40
CA VAL A 252 -1.61 10.02 -11.44
C VAL A 252 -2.40 11.29 -11.20
N LEU A 253 -1.91 12.11 -10.27
CA LEU A 253 -2.37 13.48 -10.11
C LEU A 253 -2.01 14.28 -11.38
N PRO A 254 -2.94 15.00 -11.99
CA PRO A 254 -2.62 15.87 -13.11
C PRO A 254 -1.59 16.92 -12.66
N PRO A 255 -0.67 17.34 -13.56
CA PRO A 255 0.19 18.48 -13.27
C PRO A 255 -0.65 19.75 -13.10
N GLU A 256 -0.17 20.67 -12.29
CA GLU A 256 -0.77 22.01 -12.12
C GLU A 256 -0.36 22.96 -13.21
#